data_cbeb21188f7b8c875ba87a831a5627cf
#
_entry.id   cbeb21188f7b8c875ba87a831a5627cf
#
_cell.length_a   1.000
_cell.length_b   1.000
_cell.length_c   1.000
_cell.angle_alpha   90.00
_cell.angle_beta   90.00
_cell.angle_gamma   90.00
#
_symmetry.space_group_name_H-M   'P 1'
#
loop_
_entity.id
_entity.type
_entity.pdbx_description
1 polymer ?
#
loop_
_entity_poly.entity_id
_entity_poly.type
_entity_poly.pdbx_seq_one_letter_code
_entity_poly.pdbx_strand_id
1 'polypeptide(L)'
;IYTLSLHDALPILDNLIAQGKAKPMIVVMTNGNADQEAAPGESSLGLVKPNMQLPKTMEGSMESSFPDVIKFIESNYRVEKKKSSRAIAGLSMGGFHSLHISKQYPDMFDYVGLFSAAILPREGSESPIYQNMDEKLKVQFGKHPKLYWIAIGKTDFLYKNNVDYRKKLDDNGYKYEYYESDGGHIWKNWRIYLTKFAPMLFK
;
A
#
# COMPACT_ATOMS: atom_id res chain seq x y z
N ILE A 1 1.72 5.27 -3.14
CA ILE A 1 0.92 5.71 -1.98
C ILE A 1 -0.03 6.79 -2.45
N TYR A 2 -1.26 6.37 -2.75
CA TYR A 2 -2.32 7.34 -2.93
C TYR A 2 -2.58 8.05 -1.62
N THR A 3 -2.39 9.34 -1.61
CA THR A 3 -3.01 10.29 -0.72
C THR A 3 -2.49 10.46 0.72
N LEU A 4 -1.32 10.00 1.08
CA LEU A 4 -0.58 10.85 2.00
C LEU A 4 0.06 11.90 1.09
N SER A 5 -0.44 13.13 1.11
CA SER A 5 0.23 14.19 0.39
C SER A 5 1.71 14.20 0.83
N LEU A 6 2.61 14.57 -0.04
CA LEU A 6 4.02 14.77 0.31
C LEU A 6 4.16 15.57 1.62
N HIS A 7 3.26 16.51 1.85
CA HIS A 7 3.19 17.35 3.05
C HIS A 7 2.90 16.60 4.36
N ASP A 8 2.24 15.44 4.32
CA ASP A 8 1.93 14.66 5.53
C ASP A 8 2.93 13.52 5.77
N ALA A 9 3.34 12.81 4.73
CA ALA A 9 4.18 11.63 4.87
C ALA A 9 5.66 11.97 5.14
N LEU A 10 6.22 12.92 4.39
CA LEU A 10 7.64 13.25 4.48
C LEU A 10 8.03 13.80 5.85
N PRO A 11 7.34 14.77 6.47
CA PRO A 11 7.70 15.24 7.81
C PRO A 11 7.62 14.14 8.87
N ILE A 12 6.68 13.19 8.75
CA ILE A 12 6.61 12.06 9.68
C ILE A 12 7.82 11.17 9.53
N LEU A 13 8.19 10.81 8.30
CA LEU A 13 9.34 9.94 8.04
C LEU A 13 10.66 10.62 8.42
N ASP A 14 10.85 11.89 8.06
CA ASP A 14 12.04 12.67 8.43
C ASP A 14 12.22 12.72 9.94
N ASN A 15 11.15 13.00 10.68
CA ASN A 15 11.20 13.03 12.14
C ASN A 15 11.53 11.64 12.74
N LEU A 16 10.94 10.58 12.22
CA LEU A 16 11.23 9.22 12.71
C LEU A 16 12.67 8.80 12.41
N ILE A 17 13.19 9.17 11.25
CA ILE A 17 14.59 8.91 10.87
C ILE A 17 15.53 9.73 11.73
N ALA A 18 15.27 11.03 11.91
CA ALA A 18 16.09 11.92 12.75
C ALA A 18 16.12 11.46 14.22
N GLN A 19 15.04 10.86 14.71
CA GLN A 19 14.94 10.28 16.06
C GLN A 19 15.55 8.86 16.17
N GLY A 20 16.09 8.31 15.09
CA GLY A 20 16.62 6.95 15.06
C GLY A 20 15.53 5.85 15.20
N LYS A 21 14.25 6.20 15.04
CA LYS A 21 13.11 5.27 15.15
C LYS A 21 12.82 4.52 13.86
N ALA A 22 13.14 5.12 12.72
CA ALA A 22 13.03 4.48 11.41
C ALA A 22 14.38 4.52 10.70
N LYS A 23 14.65 3.53 9.85
CA LYS A 23 15.85 3.54 8.99
C LYS A 23 15.69 4.55 7.86
N PRO A 24 16.78 5.21 7.42
CA PRO A 24 16.75 6.00 6.19
C PRO A 24 16.26 5.16 5.00
N MET A 25 15.37 5.73 4.20
CA MET A 25 14.79 5.04 3.07
C MET A 25 14.44 6.00 1.93
N ILE A 26 14.42 5.51 0.71
CA ILE A 26 13.83 6.21 -0.43
C ILE A 26 12.33 5.94 -0.44
N VAL A 27 11.54 6.99 -0.53
CA VAL A 27 10.08 6.91 -0.62
C VAL A 27 9.66 7.20 -2.05
N VAL A 28 8.96 6.25 -2.65
CA VAL A 28 8.44 6.36 -4.02
C VAL A 28 6.93 6.52 -3.94
N MET A 29 6.42 7.62 -4.44
CA MET A 29 4.99 7.91 -4.49
C MET A 29 4.53 7.93 -5.93
N THR A 30 3.68 6.99 -6.30
CA THR A 30 3.09 6.89 -7.63
C THR A 30 1.74 7.60 -7.66
N ASN A 31 1.29 8.03 -8.84
CA ASN A 31 -0.05 8.60 -8.98
C ASN A 31 -1.18 7.55 -9.03
N GLY A 32 -0.83 6.25 -9.06
CA GLY A 32 -1.75 5.10 -9.06
C GLY A 32 -2.50 4.89 -10.36
N ASN A 33 -2.01 5.46 -11.42
CA ASN A 33 -2.53 5.33 -12.76
C ASN A 33 -1.36 5.09 -13.71
N ALA A 34 -1.44 4.04 -14.53
CA ALA A 34 -0.38 3.68 -15.47
C ALA A 34 -0.60 4.23 -16.88
N ASP A 35 -1.85 4.51 -17.24
CA ASP A 35 -2.26 4.78 -18.63
C ASP A 35 -2.64 6.23 -18.89
N GLN A 36 -2.63 7.07 -17.87
CA GLN A 36 -3.02 8.46 -17.99
C GLN A 36 -1.97 9.38 -17.39
N GLU A 37 -1.77 10.51 -18.04
CA GLU A 37 -1.09 11.62 -17.40
C GLU A 37 -1.82 11.98 -16.08
N ALA A 38 -1.10 12.57 -15.15
CA ALA A 38 -1.72 13.23 -14.02
C ALA A 38 -2.86 14.11 -14.54
N ALA A 39 -3.95 14.25 -13.78
CA ALA A 39 -5.15 14.94 -14.26
C ALA A 39 -4.80 16.27 -14.94
N PRO A 40 -5.51 16.67 -16.02
CA PRO A 40 -5.19 17.89 -16.75
C PRO A 40 -5.02 19.09 -15.81
N GLY A 41 -3.87 19.76 -15.89
CA GLY A 41 -3.50 20.86 -14.98
C GLY A 41 -2.71 20.43 -13.74
N GLU A 42 -2.49 19.14 -13.50
CA GLU A 42 -1.53 18.67 -12.50
C GLU A 42 -0.12 18.71 -13.06
N SER A 43 0.70 19.53 -12.44
CA SER A 43 2.15 19.46 -12.63
C SER A 43 2.77 18.63 -11.51
N SER A 44 3.99 18.16 -11.69
CA SER A 44 4.81 17.58 -10.61
C SER A 44 4.98 18.52 -9.40
N LEU A 45 4.61 19.77 -9.56
CA LEU A 45 4.64 20.85 -8.57
C LEU A 45 3.24 21.29 -8.13
N GLY A 46 2.18 20.74 -8.72
CA GLY A 46 0.81 21.25 -8.59
C GLY A 46 -0.08 20.44 -7.67
N LEU A 47 -0.65 21.13 -6.73
CA LEU A 47 -1.80 20.71 -5.94
C LEU A 47 -3.06 20.91 -6.79
N VAL A 48 -3.41 19.97 -7.63
CA VAL A 48 -4.74 19.96 -8.23
C VAL A 48 -5.66 19.16 -7.32
N LYS A 49 -6.90 19.61 -7.21
CA LYS A 49 -7.94 18.91 -6.43
C LYS A 49 -7.92 17.43 -6.78
N PRO A 50 -7.70 16.53 -5.81
CA PRO A 50 -7.65 15.11 -6.09
C PRO A 50 -9.00 14.67 -6.65
N ASN A 51 -9.00 14.24 -7.90
CA ASN A 51 -10.16 13.62 -8.50
C ASN A 51 -10.13 12.13 -8.20
N MET A 52 -10.98 11.68 -7.27
CA MET A 52 -11.09 10.27 -6.90
C MET A 52 -11.74 9.40 -8.01
N GLN A 53 -12.17 10.00 -9.09
CA GLN A 53 -12.81 9.34 -10.23
C GLN A 53 -11.89 9.28 -11.45
N LEU A 54 -10.58 9.11 -11.25
CA LEU A 54 -9.68 8.85 -12.36
C LEU A 54 -10.14 7.56 -13.06
N PRO A 55 -10.47 7.59 -14.35
CA PRO A 55 -10.78 6.39 -15.09
C PRO A 55 -9.57 5.43 -15.01
N LYS A 56 -9.86 4.13 -15.03
CA LYS A 56 -8.85 3.08 -15.09
C LYS A 56 -7.94 2.88 -13.86
N THR A 57 -8.25 3.47 -12.70
CA THR A 57 -7.41 3.29 -11.50
C THR A 57 -7.51 1.92 -10.84
N MET A 58 -8.57 1.16 -11.10
CA MET A 58 -8.84 -0.13 -10.44
C MET A 58 -9.18 -1.21 -11.47
N GLU A 59 -8.46 -1.26 -12.56
CA GLU A 59 -8.61 -2.26 -13.64
C GLU A 59 -7.39 -3.18 -13.82
N GLY A 60 -6.36 -2.99 -13.01
CA GLY A 60 -5.18 -3.86 -12.99
C GLY A 60 -3.96 -3.29 -13.72
N SER A 61 -4.08 -2.20 -14.49
CA SER A 61 -2.94 -1.61 -15.21
C SER A 61 -1.86 -1.08 -14.27
N MET A 62 -2.27 -0.41 -13.20
CA MET A 62 -1.34 0.08 -12.17
C MET A 62 -0.55 -1.07 -11.52
N GLU A 63 -1.23 -2.12 -11.14
CA GLU A 63 -0.61 -3.28 -10.51
C GLU A 63 0.31 -4.03 -11.48
N SER A 64 -0.12 -4.20 -12.74
CA SER A 64 0.68 -4.91 -13.75
C SER A 64 1.93 -4.13 -14.17
N SER A 65 1.90 -2.80 -14.11
CA SER A 65 3.05 -1.93 -14.44
C SER A 65 4.05 -1.76 -13.28
N PHE A 66 3.71 -2.23 -12.08
CA PHE A 66 4.53 -1.96 -10.89
C PHE A 66 5.95 -2.52 -10.95
N PRO A 67 6.24 -3.66 -11.60
CA PRO A 67 7.61 -4.10 -11.85
C PRO A 67 8.47 -3.08 -12.60
N ASP A 68 7.89 -2.29 -13.50
CA ASP A 68 8.62 -1.24 -14.23
C ASP A 68 9.00 -0.07 -13.30
N VAL A 69 8.15 0.26 -12.33
CA VAL A 69 8.49 1.21 -11.27
C VAL A 69 9.71 0.74 -10.48
N ILE A 70 9.71 -0.53 -10.05
CA ILE A 70 10.86 -1.11 -9.33
C ILE A 70 12.12 -1.05 -10.20
N LYS A 71 12.04 -1.48 -11.46
CA LYS A 71 13.16 -1.46 -12.41
C LYS A 71 13.70 -0.04 -12.61
N PHE A 72 12.81 0.95 -12.73
CA PHE A 72 13.20 2.36 -12.85
C PHE A 72 13.99 2.83 -11.62
N ILE A 73 13.46 2.58 -10.42
CA ILE A 73 14.13 2.98 -9.17
C ILE A 73 15.49 2.30 -9.03
N GLU A 74 15.57 1.01 -9.30
CA GLU A 74 16.81 0.23 -9.18
C GLU A 74 17.88 0.59 -10.23
N SER A 75 17.47 1.20 -11.34
CA SER A 75 18.37 1.63 -12.41
C SER A 75 18.88 3.06 -12.19
N ASN A 76 18.13 3.90 -11.47
CA ASN A 76 18.44 5.32 -11.34
C ASN A 76 18.93 5.72 -9.95
N TYR A 77 18.73 4.88 -8.93
CA TYR A 77 19.07 5.18 -7.54
C TYR A 77 19.89 4.05 -6.91
N ARG A 78 20.72 4.41 -5.94
CA ARG A 78 21.49 3.44 -5.15
C ARG A 78 20.62 2.82 -4.10
N VAL A 79 20.00 1.69 -4.42
CA VAL A 79 19.10 0.92 -3.55
C VAL A 79 19.52 -0.54 -3.47
N GLU A 80 19.14 -1.20 -2.39
CA GLU A 80 19.30 -2.64 -2.28
C GLU A 80 18.24 -3.37 -3.08
N LYS A 81 18.67 -4.19 -4.05
CA LYS A 81 17.78 -4.90 -5.01
C LYS A 81 17.28 -6.24 -4.46
N LYS A 82 16.76 -6.26 -3.26
CA LYS A 82 16.28 -7.50 -2.61
C LYS A 82 14.92 -7.28 -1.95
N LYS A 83 14.12 -8.33 -1.88
CA LYS A 83 12.80 -8.37 -1.24
C LYS A 83 12.81 -7.77 0.17
N SER A 84 13.81 -8.14 0.97
CA SER A 84 13.94 -7.72 2.37
C SER A 84 14.24 -6.22 2.56
N SER A 85 14.50 -5.50 1.49
CA SER A 85 14.73 -4.05 1.49
C SER A 85 13.64 -3.27 0.77
N ARG A 86 12.50 -3.92 0.48
CA ARG A 86 11.35 -3.27 -0.14
C ARG A 86 10.11 -3.38 0.71
N ALA A 87 9.41 -2.27 0.84
CA ALA A 87 8.11 -2.17 1.48
C ALA A 87 7.09 -1.57 0.50
N ILE A 88 5.87 -2.00 0.61
CA ILE A 88 4.72 -1.38 -0.06
C ILE A 88 3.65 -1.07 0.98
N ALA A 89 3.11 0.12 0.93
CA ALA A 89 2.01 0.50 1.81
C ALA A 89 1.10 1.50 1.12
N GLY A 90 -0.16 1.53 1.54
CA GLY A 90 -1.11 2.49 1.00
C GLY A 90 -2.34 2.63 1.86
N LEU A 91 -2.97 3.79 1.74
CA LEU A 91 -4.24 4.08 2.40
C LEU A 91 -5.40 3.99 1.40
N SER A 92 -6.58 3.56 1.86
CA SER A 92 -7.79 3.53 1.05
C SER A 92 -7.58 2.79 -0.27
N MET A 93 -7.70 3.46 -1.41
CA MET A 93 -7.39 2.90 -2.73
C MET A 93 -5.91 2.50 -2.88
N GLY A 94 -4.98 3.25 -2.28
CA GLY A 94 -3.56 2.85 -2.22
C GLY A 94 -3.36 1.55 -1.45
N GLY A 95 -4.18 1.30 -0.42
CA GLY A 95 -4.23 0.01 0.27
C GLY A 95 -4.75 -1.11 -0.62
N PHE A 96 -5.74 -0.84 -1.48
CA PHE A 96 -6.19 -1.77 -2.51
C PHE A 96 -5.05 -2.14 -3.46
N HIS A 97 -4.35 -1.15 -4.01
CA HIS A 97 -3.19 -1.40 -4.89
C HIS A 97 -2.09 -2.18 -4.17
N SER A 98 -1.76 -1.81 -2.92
CA SER A 98 -0.73 -2.49 -2.14
C SER A 98 -1.05 -3.96 -1.90
N LEU A 99 -2.32 -4.28 -1.59
CA LEU A 99 -2.81 -5.64 -1.46
C LEU A 99 -2.62 -6.42 -2.77
N HIS A 100 -3.09 -5.85 -3.88
CA HIS A 100 -3.08 -6.56 -5.16
C HIS A 100 -1.68 -6.71 -5.76
N ILE A 101 -0.82 -5.68 -5.65
CA ILE A 101 0.58 -5.73 -6.08
C ILE A 101 1.36 -6.77 -5.27
N SER A 102 1.26 -6.73 -3.93
CA SER A 102 2.05 -7.61 -3.08
C SER A 102 1.68 -9.09 -3.24
N LYS A 103 0.41 -9.41 -3.46
CA LYS A 103 0.00 -10.80 -3.72
C LYS A 103 0.29 -11.26 -5.15
N GLN A 104 0.28 -10.35 -6.13
CA GLN A 104 0.62 -10.67 -7.52
C GLN A 104 2.13 -10.90 -7.69
N TYR A 105 2.94 -10.17 -6.92
CA TYR A 105 4.40 -10.24 -6.96
C TYR A 105 4.96 -10.62 -5.56
N PRO A 106 4.77 -11.87 -5.11
CA PRO A 106 5.04 -12.28 -3.73
C PRO A 106 6.53 -12.28 -3.36
N ASP A 107 7.42 -12.24 -4.34
CA ASP A 107 8.87 -12.12 -4.15
C ASP A 107 9.38 -10.66 -4.21
N MET A 108 8.47 -9.68 -4.33
CA MET A 108 8.87 -8.28 -4.50
C MET A 108 9.01 -7.53 -3.18
N PHE A 109 8.17 -7.81 -2.18
CA PHE A 109 8.11 -7.06 -0.92
C PHE A 109 8.06 -7.98 0.30
N ASP A 110 8.88 -7.67 1.31
CA ASP A 110 8.81 -8.32 2.63
C ASP A 110 7.95 -7.55 3.64
N TYR A 111 7.61 -6.31 3.34
CA TYR A 111 6.83 -5.45 4.21
C TYR A 111 5.62 -4.92 3.45
N VAL A 112 4.44 -5.18 3.99
CA VAL A 112 3.16 -4.77 3.40
C VAL A 112 2.34 -4.01 4.45
N GLY A 113 1.88 -2.82 4.11
CA GLY A 113 1.04 -1.99 4.98
C GLY A 113 -0.30 -1.64 4.32
N LEU A 114 -1.40 -2.02 4.96
CA LEU A 114 -2.76 -1.76 4.49
C LEU A 114 -3.45 -0.80 5.47
N PHE A 115 -3.57 0.47 5.08
CA PHE A 115 -4.13 1.53 5.92
C PHE A 115 -5.54 1.88 5.46
N SER A 116 -6.56 1.55 6.24
CA SER A 116 -7.95 1.73 5.83
C SER A 116 -8.18 1.26 4.39
N ALA A 117 -7.66 0.09 4.04
CA ALA A 117 -7.57 -0.37 2.66
C ALA A 117 -8.96 -0.65 2.07
N ALA A 118 -9.17 -0.23 0.82
CA ALA A 118 -10.38 -0.51 0.07
C ALA A 118 -10.37 -1.98 -0.42
N ILE A 119 -10.53 -2.91 0.50
CA ILE A 119 -10.58 -4.35 0.22
C ILE A 119 -11.98 -4.68 -0.31
N LEU A 120 -12.17 -4.40 -1.58
CA LEU A 120 -13.46 -4.58 -2.26
C LEU A 120 -13.44 -5.86 -3.09
N PRO A 121 -14.53 -6.63 -3.12
CA PRO A 121 -14.70 -7.71 -4.06
C PRO A 121 -14.56 -7.19 -5.51
N ARG A 122 -13.88 -7.96 -6.33
CA ARG A 122 -13.72 -7.70 -7.77
C ARG A 122 -14.24 -8.87 -8.59
N GLU A 123 -15.39 -9.40 -8.16
CA GLU A 123 -16.13 -10.41 -8.91
C GLU A 123 -16.50 -9.84 -10.29
N GLY A 124 -16.23 -10.62 -11.33
CA GLY A 124 -16.50 -10.21 -12.73
C GLY A 124 -15.43 -9.29 -13.34
N SER A 125 -14.35 -8.97 -12.64
CA SER A 125 -13.21 -8.27 -13.26
C SER A 125 -12.50 -9.18 -14.26
N GLU A 126 -12.26 -8.69 -15.47
CA GLU A 126 -11.48 -9.41 -16.49
C GLU A 126 -9.98 -9.43 -16.17
N SER A 127 -9.50 -8.53 -15.30
CA SER A 127 -8.08 -8.44 -14.99
C SER A 127 -7.59 -9.65 -14.17
N PRO A 128 -6.58 -10.37 -14.66
CA PRO A 128 -5.98 -11.50 -13.92
C PRO A 128 -5.34 -11.08 -12.59
N ILE A 129 -5.08 -9.80 -12.41
CA ILE A 129 -4.56 -9.24 -11.15
C ILE A 129 -5.53 -9.52 -9.98
N TYR A 130 -6.83 -9.44 -10.23
CA TYR A 130 -7.87 -9.56 -9.20
C TYR A 130 -8.41 -10.97 -9.04
N GLN A 131 -8.11 -11.85 -9.98
CA GLN A 131 -8.55 -13.25 -9.96
C GLN A 131 -7.70 -14.09 -8.98
N ASN A 132 -8.25 -15.24 -8.59
CA ASN A 132 -7.57 -16.27 -7.81
C ASN A 132 -6.97 -15.73 -6.49
N MET A 133 -7.77 -14.94 -5.75
CA MET A 133 -7.32 -14.27 -4.53
C MET A 133 -6.70 -15.24 -3.53
N ASP A 134 -7.37 -16.36 -3.28
CA ASP A 134 -6.97 -17.31 -2.23
C ASP A 134 -5.68 -18.03 -2.57
N GLU A 135 -5.50 -18.46 -3.83
CA GLU A 135 -4.26 -19.06 -4.29
C GLU A 135 -3.09 -18.08 -4.23
N LYS A 136 -3.31 -16.84 -4.66
CA LYS A 136 -2.28 -15.80 -4.62
C LYS A 136 -1.87 -15.45 -3.18
N LEU A 137 -2.82 -15.37 -2.26
CA LEU A 137 -2.52 -15.18 -0.84
C LEU A 137 -1.73 -16.37 -0.27
N LYS A 138 -2.13 -17.60 -0.60
CA LYS A 138 -1.39 -18.80 -0.20
C LYS A 138 0.08 -18.74 -0.65
N VAL A 139 0.32 -18.35 -1.90
CA VAL A 139 1.68 -18.18 -2.41
C VAL A 139 2.41 -17.05 -1.67
N GLN A 140 1.77 -15.89 -1.50
CA GLN A 140 2.37 -14.74 -0.81
C GLN A 140 2.78 -15.08 0.62
N PHE A 141 1.89 -15.67 1.42
CA PHE A 141 2.20 -16.05 2.80
C PHE A 141 3.16 -17.24 2.88
N GLY A 142 3.18 -18.13 1.89
CA GLY A 142 4.19 -19.17 1.73
C GLY A 142 5.61 -18.62 1.47
N LYS A 143 5.75 -17.39 1.01
CA LYS A 143 7.03 -16.67 0.87
C LYS A 143 7.44 -15.91 2.14
N HIS A 144 6.70 -16.06 3.23
CA HIS A 144 6.99 -15.53 4.56
C HIS A 144 7.34 -14.03 4.57
N PRO A 145 6.40 -13.13 4.23
CA PRO A 145 6.66 -11.70 4.37
C PRO A 145 7.04 -11.40 5.83
N LYS A 146 8.03 -10.52 6.04
CA LYS A 146 8.50 -10.16 7.37
C LYS A 146 7.47 -9.36 8.15
N LEU A 147 6.66 -8.57 7.46
CA LEU A 147 5.60 -7.79 8.06
C LEU A 147 4.41 -7.71 7.09
N TYR A 148 3.25 -8.13 7.56
CA TYR A 148 1.97 -7.85 6.94
C TYR A 148 1.13 -7.10 7.96
N TRP A 149 0.91 -5.80 7.74
CA TRP A 149 0.34 -4.90 8.73
C TRP A 149 -0.96 -4.29 8.23
N ILE A 150 -2.01 -4.35 9.05
CA ILE A 150 -3.34 -3.87 8.71
C ILE A 150 -3.77 -2.87 9.78
N ALA A 151 -4.27 -1.72 9.36
CA ALA A 151 -4.86 -0.75 10.30
C ALA A 151 -6.13 -0.14 9.74
N ILE A 152 -7.11 0.07 10.65
CA ILE A 152 -8.38 0.70 10.31
C ILE A 152 -9.02 1.36 11.53
N GLY A 153 -9.83 2.39 11.30
CA GLY A 153 -10.63 3.04 12.33
C GLY A 153 -11.97 2.30 12.56
N LYS A 154 -12.42 2.25 13.80
CA LYS A 154 -13.68 1.55 14.21
C LYS A 154 -14.92 2.02 13.46
N THR A 155 -14.96 3.30 13.06
CA THR A 155 -16.10 3.91 12.35
C THR A 155 -15.78 4.19 10.87
N ASP A 156 -14.72 3.58 10.33
CA ASP A 156 -14.38 3.66 8.91
C ASP A 156 -15.43 2.89 8.09
N PHE A 157 -15.90 3.47 6.99
CA PHE A 157 -16.89 2.83 6.12
C PHE A 157 -16.37 1.53 5.46
N LEU A 158 -15.05 1.33 5.42
CA LEU A 158 -14.38 0.12 4.96
C LEU A 158 -14.14 -0.92 6.08
N TYR A 159 -14.60 -0.61 7.31
CA TYR A 159 -14.32 -1.46 8.47
C TYR A 159 -14.78 -2.90 8.26
N LYS A 160 -16.02 -3.09 7.81
CA LYS A 160 -16.56 -4.44 7.57
C LYS A 160 -15.72 -5.24 6.57
N ASN A 161 -15.33 -4.63 5.47
CA ASN A 161 -14.51 -5.30 4.45
C ASN A 161 -13.13 -5.72 5.01
N ASN A 162 -12.55 -4.90 5.89
CA ASN A 162 -11.28 -5.22 6.55
C ASN A 162 -11.44 -6.32 7.60
N VAL A 163 -12.59 -6.38 8.31
CA VAL A 163 -12.92 -7.49 9.22
C VAL A 163 -13.03 -8.80 8.45
N ASP A 164 -13.81 -8.81 7.37
CA ASP A 164 -14.00 -9.99 6.54
C ASP A 164 -12.67 -10.49 5.95
N TYR A 165 -11.80 -9.58 5.54
CA TYR A 165 -10.46 -9.91 5.06
C TYR A 165 -9.56 -10.49 6.15
N ARG A 166 -9.53 -9.89 7.34
CA ARG A 166 -8.75 -10.43 8.47
C ARG A 166 -9.24 -11.82 8.87
N LYS A 167 -10.57 -12.01 8.89
CA LYS A 167 -11.13 -13.35 9.12
C LYS A 167 -10.60 -14.36 8.10
N LYS A 168 -10.55 -14.01 6.82
CA LYS A 168 -9.95 -14.87 5.79
C LYS A 168 -8.48 -15.21 6.10
N LEU A 169 -7.69 -14.24 6.57
CA LEU A 169 -6.30 -14.49 6.96
C LEU A 169 -6.22 -15.43 8.18
N ASP A 170 -7.06 -15.20 9.18
CA ASP A 170 -7.13 -16.03 10.39
C ASP A 170 -7.55 -17.47 10.08
N ASP A 171 -8.59 -17.66 9.27
CA ASP A 171 -9.09 -18.97 8.84
C ASP A 171 -8.01 -19.79 8.09
N ASN A 172 -7.04 -19.13 7.46
CA ASN A 172 -5.92 -19.77 6.76
C ASN A 172 -4.62 -19.81 7.60
N GLY A 173 -4.63 -19.32 8.84
CA GLY A 173 -3.45 -19.29 9.70
C GLY A 173 -2.34 -18.34 9.23
N TYR A 174 -2.67 -17.33 8.42
CA TYR A 174 -1.72 -16.33 7.93
C TYR A 174 -1.40 -15.31 9.00
N LYS A 175 -0.13 -15.06 9.23
CA LYS A 175 0.32 -14.12 10.25
C LYS A 175 0.29 -12.68 9.75
N TYR A 176 -0.32 -11.80 10.52
CA TYR A 176 -0.32 -10.36 10.28
C TYR A 176 -0.35 -9.61 11.61
N GLU A 177 0.01 -8.34 11.59
CA GLU A 177 -0.17 -7.42 12.71
C GLU A 177 -1.36 -6.51 12.44
N TYR A 178 -2.13 -6.23 13.48
CA TYR A 178 -3.34 -5.42 13.39
C TYR A 178 -3.33 -4.26 14.36
N TYR A 179 -3.72 -3.10 13.88
CA TYR A 179 -3.94 -1.93 14.69
C TYR A 179 -5.32 -1.32 14.42
N GLU A 180 -6.12 -1.14 15.47
CA GLU A 180 -7.42 -0.49 15.40
C GLU A 180 -7.34 0.88 16.08
N SER A 181 -7.80 1.91 15.40
CA SER A 181 -7.91 3.25 15.97
C SER A 181 -9.37 3.63 16.20
N ASP A 182 -9.58 4.63 17.04
CA ASP A 182 -10.86 5.31 17.08
C ASP A 182 -11.06 6.16 15.82
N GLY A 183 -12.33 6.49 15.51
CA GLY A 183 -12.69 7.29 14.36
C GLY A 183 -12.75 6.52 13.04
N GLY A 184 -12.93 7.25 11.96
CA GLY A 184 -13.24 6.73 10.63
C GLY A 184 -12.11 6.93 9.62
N HIS A 185 -12.50 7.14 8.37
CA HIS A 185 -11.64 7.30 7.19
C HIS A 185 -11.05 8.72 7.14
N ILE A 186 -10.10 9.03 8.03
CA ILE A 186 -9.62 10.39 8.27
C ILE A 186 -8.10 10.48 8.36
N TRP A 187 -7.53 11.62 7.97
CA TRP A 187 -6.10 11.92 7.96
C TRP A 187 -5.40 11.69 9.30
N LYS A 188 -6.07 12.01 10.42
CA LYS A 188 -5.54 11.77 11.77
C LYS A 188 -5.11 10.31 11.94
N ASN A 189 -5.97 9.38 11.53
CA ASN A 189 -5.70 7.96 11.66
C ASN A 189 -4.53 7.52 10.77
N TRP A 190 -4.49 7.98 9.54
CA TRP A 190 -3.43 7.60 8.58
C TRP A 190 -2.04 8.10 9.00
N ARG A 191 -1.95 9.30 9.60
CA ARG A 191 -0.71 9.78 10.22
C ARG A 191 -0.26 8.86 11.36
N ILE A 192 -1.18 8.41 12.21
CA ILE A 192 -0.91 7.45 13.27
C ILE A 192 -0.41 6.13 12.68
N TYR A 193 -1.04 5.64 11.62
CA TYR A 193 -0.64 4.38 10.99
C TYR A 193 0.77 4.45 10.44
N LEU A 194 1.10 5.51 9.71
CA LEU A 194 2.45 5.69 9.20
C LEU A 194 3.48 5.79 10.33
N THR A 195 3.16 6.54 11.39
CA THR A 195 4.04 6.68 12.58
C THR A 195 4.30 5.35 13.28
N LYS A 196 3.36 4.41 13.25
CA LYS A 196 3.52 3.07 13.82
C LYS A 196 4.22 2.11 12.87
N PHE A 197 3.88 2.14 11.59
CA PHE A 197 4.38 1.20 10.58
C PHE A 197 5.84 1.46 10.20
N ALA A 198 6.23 2.72 9.96
CA ALA A 198 7.58 3.03 9.48
C ALA A 198 8.72 2.55 10.40
N PRO A 199 8.61 2.60 11.76
CA PRO A 199 9.60 2.04 12.66
C PRO A 199 9.78 0.52 12.57
N MET A 200 8.84 -0.19 11.98
CA MET A 200 8.88 -1.66 11.87
C MET A 200 9.61 -2.12 10.60
N LEU A 201 9.89 -1.21 9.68
CA LEU A 201 10.49 -1.53 8.39
C LEU A 201 11.99 -1.82 8.48
N PHE A 202 12.44 -2.79 7.68
CA PHE A 202 13.84 -3.09 7.42
C PHE A 202 14.64 -3.48 8.69
N LYS A 203 13.98 -4.14 9.63
CA LYS A 203 14.62 -4.73 10.82
C LYS A 203 15.18 -6.10 10.55
#